data_23f53135f9b43d92d3b5336c775b61c3
#
_entry.id   23f53135f9b43d92d3b5336c775b61c3
#
_cell.length_a   1.000
_cell.length_b   1.000
_cell.length_c   1.000
_cell.angle_alpha   90.00
_cell.angle_beta   90.00
_cell.angle_gamma   90.00
#
_symmetry.space_group_name_H-M   'P 1'
#
loop_
_entity.id
_entity.type
_entity.pdbx_description
1 polymer ?
#
loop_
_entity_poly.entity_id
_entity_poly.type
_entity_poly.pdbx_seq_one_letter_code
_entity_poly.pdbx_strand_id
1 'polypeptide(L)'
;LAILAIASLSAAAGTGDAVFNKAIAAYKAAKGIAVKYSMTGAVGNSSGEIIMQGNKFCITASNMICWYNGKTQWSYSTMSNEVSIMEPTASELQVVNPFSVISNFQTAYTATLMKGNASSNIVQLRPKNARTSQFSQVVVTIAKKTNLPSKIIATMRDKSKISITLSGYRTGGNFPASTFVYNKKYVPAGTQVVDLR
;
A
#
# COMPACT_ATOMS: atom_id res chain seq x y z
N LEU A 1 -22.62 -37.22 35.01
CA LEU A 1 -22.87 -36.56 33.71
C LEU A 1 -22.07 -35.29 33.67
N ALA A 2 -20.90 -35.28 32.99
CA ALA A 2 -20.05 -34.08 32.83
C ALA A 2 -20.46 -33.40 31.53
N ILE A 3 -20.95 -32.18 31.62
CA ILE A 3 -21.24 -31.34 30.48
C ILE A 3 -19.94 -30.59 30.12
N LEU A 4 -19.34 -30.97 29.00
CA LEU A 4 -18.16 -30.31 28.43
C LEU A 4 -18.65 -29.06 27.74
N ALA A 5 -18.38 -27.89 28.31
CA ALA A 5 -18.64 -26.59 27.67
C ALA A 5 -17.60 -26.35 26.57
N ILE A 6 -18.01 -26.50 25.33
CA ILE A 6 -17.23 -26.09 24.17
C ILE A 6 -17.33 -24.55 24.09
N ALA A 7 -16.33 -23.86 24.61
CA ALA A 7 -16.20 -22.42 24.40
C ALA A 7 -15.81 -22.17 22.92
N SER A 8 -16.77 -21.73 22.15
CA SER A 8 -16.55 -21.33 20.74
C SER A 8 -15.64 -20.11 20.66
N LEU A 9 -14.43 -20.30 20.16
CA LEU A 9 -13.44 -19.25 19.87
C LEU A 9 -13.84 -18.46 18.60
N SER A 10 -14.95 -17.75 18.64
CA SER A 10 -15.40 -16.92 17.50
C SER A 10 -15.08 -15.41 17.63
N ALA A 11 -14.33 -15.02 18.69
CA ALA A 11 -14.09 -13.60 18.98
C ALA A 11 -12.89 -12.95 18.22
N ALA A 12 -12.06 -13.72 17.50
CA ALA A 12 -10.82 -13.17 16.92
C ALA A 12 -10.98 -12.51 15.53
N ALA A 13 -11.95 -12.93 14.74
CA ALA A 13 -12.15 -12.38 13.38
C ALA A 13 -12.66 -10.93 13.41
N GLY A 14 -13.59 -10.62 14.32
CA GLY A 14 -14.16 -9.26 14.43
C GLY A 14 -13.19 -8.19 14.91
N THR A 15 -12.17 -8.55 15.68
CA THR A 15 -11.16 -7.61 16.19
C THR A 15 -10.13 -7.20 15.13
N GLY A 16 -9.76 -8.08 14.22
CA GLY A 16 -8.85 -7.76 13.11
C GLY A 16 -9.47 -6.75 12.15
N ASP A 17 -10.71 -6.98 11.75
CA ASP A 17 -11.49 -6.06 10.90
C ASP A 17 -11.69 -4.71 11.58
N ALA A 18 -12.02 -4.67 12.87
CA ALA A 18 -12.21 -3.43 13.62
C ALA A 18 -10.92 -2.59 13.67
N VAL A 19 -9.77 -3.20 13.92
CA VAL A 19 -8.47 -2.50 13.93
C VAL A 19 -8.13 -1.99 12.54
N PHE A 20 -8.32 -2.79 11.50
CA PHE A 20 -7.99 -2.37 10.15
C PHE A 20 -8.95 -1.32 9.61
N ASN A 21 -10.24 -1.35 9.98
CA ASN A 21 -11.21 -0.32 9.66
C ASN A 21 -10.84 1.04 10.29
N LYS A 22 -10.27 1.05 11.51
CA LYS A 22 -9.72 2.30 12.09
C LYS A 22 -8.55 2.84 11.26
N ALA A 23 -7.68 1.98 10.74
CA ALA A 23 -6.60 2.42 9.86
C ALA A 23 -7.12 2.99 8.54
N ILE A 24 -8.15 2.39 7.95
CA ILE A 24 -8.84 2.92 6.77
C ILE A 24 -9.46 4.29 7.06
N ALA A 25 -10.14 4.43 8.21
CA ALA A 25 -10.74 5.70 8.61
C ALA A 25 -9.69 6.80 8.82
N ALA A 26 -8.56 6.47 9.48
CA ALA A 26 -7.45 7.40 9.66
C ALA A 26 -6.84 7.84 8.32
N TYR A 27 -6.65 6.89 7.38
CA TYR A 27 -6.18 7.18 6.03
C TYR A 27 -7.14 8.12 5.28
N LYS A 28 -8.44 7.82 5.29
CA LYS A 28 -9.47 8.65 4.61
C LYS A 28 -9.57 10.05 5.23
N ALA A 29 -9.54 10.15 6.56
CA ALA A 29 -9.62 11.41 7.28
C ALA A 29 -8.40 12.32 7.04
N ALA A 30 -7.27 11.75 6.68
CA ALA A 30 -6.03 12.48 6.42
C ALA A 30 -6.09 13.37 5.16
N LYS A 31 -7.13 13.25 4.32
CA LYS A 31 -7.33 13.96 3.04
C LYS A 31 -6.19 13.76 2.06
N GLY A 32 -4.94 14.12 2.43
CA GLY A 32 -3.72 13.81 1.70
C GLY A 32 -2.64 13.34 2.67
N ILE A 33 -1.81 12.42 2.22
CA ILE A 33 -0.71 11.81 2.99
C ILE A 33 0.57 11.89 2.18
N ALA A 34 1.66 12.31 2.83
CA ALA A 34 3.01 12.06 2.36
C ALA A 34 3.74 11.20 3.39
N VAL A 35 4.44 10.17 2.97
CA VAL A 35 5.13 9.21 3.83
C VAL A 35 6.43 8.73 3.21
N LYS A 36 7.50 8.66 3.98
CA LYS A 36 8.75 8.04 3.55
C LYS A 36 8.62 6.52 3.66
N TYR A 37 9.18 5.82 2.68
CA TYR A 37 9.22 4.36 2.69
C TYR A 37 10.63 3.83 2.47
N SER A 38 10.87 2.64 3.00
CA SER A 38 12.00 1.79 2.67
C SER A 38 11.47 0.39 2.40
N MET A 39 11.77 -0.14 1.22
CA MET A 39 11.33 -1.45 0.76
C MET A 39 12.52 -2.35 0.53
N THR A 40 12.39 -3.63 0.94
CA THR A 40 13.38 -4.69 0.71
C THR A 40 12.66 -5.99 0.34
N GLY A 41 13.31 -6.85 -0.42
CA GLY A 41 12.81 -8.19 -0.72
C GLY A 41 12.87 -8.58 -2.18
N ALA A 42 11.95 -9.44 -2.61
CA ALA A 42 11.96 -10.10 -3.91
C ALA A 42 12.00 -9.17 -5.12
N VAL A 43 11.44 -7.97 -5.00
CA VAL A 43 11.42 -6.96 -6.08
C VAL A 43 12.61 -5.97 -5.99
N GLY A 44 13.63 -6.30 -5.18
CA GLY A 44 14.78 -5.44 -4.95
C GLY A 44 14.61 -4.50 -3.75
N ASN A 45 15.58 -3.60 -3.59
CA ASN A 45 15.59 -2.60 -2.53
C ASN A 45 15.26 -1.23 -3.13
N SER A 46 14.39 -0.49 -2.47
CA SER A 46 13.99 0.85 -2.89
C SER A 46 13.65 1.70 -1.66
N SER A 47 13.87 2.99 -1.74
CA SER A 47 13.43 3.93 -0.72
C SER A 47 13.07 5.27 -1.38
N GLY A 48 12.20 6.02 -0.71
CA GLY A 48 11.75 7.30 -1.23
C GLY A 48 10.55 7.84 -0.47
N GLU A 49 9.69 8.54 -1.18
CA GLU A 49 8.47 9.11 -0.65
C GLU A 49 7.25 8.71 -1.48
N ILE A 50 6.15 8.47 -0.80
CA ILE A 50 4.83 8.26 -1.41
C ILE A 50 3.93 9.42 -0.99
N ILE A 51 3.35 10.11 -1.96
CA ILE A 51 2.30 11.12 -1.76
C ILE A 51 0.99 10.54 -2.29
N MET A 52 -0.08 10.64 -1.50
CA MET A 52 -1.39 10.09 -1.84
C MET A 52 -2.52 11.07 -1.52
N GLN A 53 -3.54 11.11 -2.38
CA GLN A 53 -4.77 11.87 -2.16
C GLN A 53 -5.93 11.22 -2.90
N GLY A 54 -6.89 10.66 -2.17
CA GLY A 54 -7.94 9.84 -2.75
C GLY A 54 -7.35 8.58 -3.41
N ASN A 55 -7.64 8.38 -4.68
CA ASN A 55 -7.08 7.29 -5.48
C ASN A 55 -5.80 7.68 -6.24
N LYS A 56 -5.33 8.92 -6.11
CA LYS A 56 -4.14 9.44 -6.78
C LYS A 56 -2.89 9.21 -5.94
N PHE A 57 -1.75 8.99 -6.60
CA PHE A 57 -0.47 8.90 -5.92
C PHE A 57 0.70 9.39 -6.76
N CYS A 58 1.77 9.77 -6.08
CA CYS A 58 3.09 9.99 -6.64
C CYS A 58 4.10 9.23 -5.78
N ILE A 59 4.89 8.34 -6.38
CA ILE A 59 5.95 7.59 -5.73
C ILE A 59 7.26 8.06 -6.31
N THR A 60 8.17 8.52 -5.45
CA THR A 60 9.54 8.90 -5.82
C THR A 60 10.53 7.94 -5.19
N ALA A 61 11.47 7.46 -5.97
CA ALA A 61 12.60 6.65 -5.53
C ALA A 61 13.88 7.11 -6.26
N SER A 62 15.03 6.59 -5.85
CA SER A 62 16.31 6.96 -6.46
C SER A 62 16.40 6.63 -7.96
N ASN A 63 15.70 5.59 -8.41
CA ASN A 63 15.77 5.08 -9.78
C ASN A 63 14.45 5.21 -10.55
N MET A 64 13.39 5.76 -9.96
CA MET A 64 12.09 5.91 -10.63
C MET A 64 11.24 7.03 -10.02
N ILE A 65 10.34 7.56 -10.83
CA ILE A 65 9.20 8.35 -10.36
C ILE A 65 7.95 7.80 -11.02
N CYS A 66 6.91 7.55 -10.23
CA CYS A 66 5.63 7.08 -10.74
C CYS A 66 4.52 8.06 -10.32
N TRP A 67 3.81 8.60 -11.29
CA TRP A 67 2.63 9.46 -11.08
C TRP A 67 1.38 8.68 -11.49
N TYR A 68 0.30 8.84 -10.73
CA TYR A 68 -1.01 8.30 -11.07
C TYR A 68 -2.11 9.30 -10.70
N ASN A 69 -2.89 9.72 -11.67
CA ASN A 69 -3.94 10.73 -11.49
C ASN A 69 -5.33 10.16 -11.19
N GLY A 70 -5.43 8.85 -11.02
CA GLY A 70 -6.70 8.14 -10.84
C GLY A 70 -7.19 7.41 -12.11
N LYS A 71 -6.53 7.62 -13.26
CA LYS A 71 -6.79 6.95 -14.53
C LYS A 71 -5.48 6.58 -15.22
N THR A 72 -4.66 7.56 -15.53
CA THR A 72 -3.39 7.39 -16.26
C THR A 72 -2.22 7.32 -15.28
N GLN A 73 -1.31 6.41 -15.54
CA GLN A 73 -0.02 6.28 -14.87
C GLN A 73 1.10 6.71 -15.81
N TRP A 74 2.04 7.46 -15.27
CA TRP A 74 3.33 7.79 -15.89
C TRP A 74 4.44 7.22 -15.01
N SER A 75 5.36 6.47 -15.60
CA SER A 75 6.49 5.88 -14.89
C SER A 75 7.79 6.25 -15.55
N TYR A 76 8.57 7.11 -14.91
CA TYR A 76 9.93 7.45 -15.33
C TYR A 76 10.91 6.46 -14.73
N SER A 77 11.80 5.91 -15.54
CA SER A 77 12.94 5.08 -15.14
C SER A 77 14.26 5.77 -15.45
N THR A 78 15.13 5.89 -14.44
CA THR A 78 16.48 6.43 -14.64
C THR A 78 17.37 5.48 -15.44
N MET A 79 17.07 4.18 -15.43
CA MET A 79 17.86 3.17 -16.13
C MET A 79 17.68 3.22 -17.64
N SER A 80 16.44 3.41 -18.10
CA SER A 80 16.12 3.53 -19.53
C SER A 80 16.05 4.97 -20.03
N ASN A 81 16.07 5.96 -19.13
CA ASN A 81 15.79 7.37 -19.40
C ASN A 81 14.48 7.55 -20.20
N GLU A 82 13.43 6.87 -19.77
CA GLU A 82 12.15 6.79 -20.46
C GLU A 82 10.99 7.04 -19.50
N VAL A 83 9.94 7.69 -19.99
CA VAL A 83 8.63 7.80 -19.35
C VAL A 83 7.65 6.93 -20.12
N SER A 84 7.14 5.87 -19.49
CA SER A 84 6.04 5.07 -20.02
C SER A 84 4.70 5.65 -19.56
N ILE A 85 3.72 5.69 -20.46
CA ILE A 85 2.34 6.11 -20.17
C ILE A 85 1.42 4.91 -20.34
N MET A 86 0.60 4.63 -19.34
CA MET A 86 -0.37 3.51 -19.38
C MET A 86 -1.65 3.82 -18.62
N GLU A 87 -2.68 3.03 -18.85
CA GLU A 87 -3.90 2.98 -18.02
C GLU A 87 -3.94 1.63 -17.30
N PRO A 88 -3.39 1.56 -16.07
CA PRO A 88 -3.21 0.29 -15.37
C PRO A 88 -4.53 -0.29 -14.90
N THR A 89 -4.62 -1.61 -14.93
CA THR A 89 -5.70 -2.37 -14.30
C THR A 89 -5.62 -2.29 -12.76
N ALA A 90 -6.69 -2.63 -12.08
CA ALA A 90 -6.72 -2.67 -10.62
C ALA A 90 -5.67 -3.64 -10.02
N SER A 91 -5.36 -4.74 -10.71
CA SER A 91 -4.35 -5.71 -10.28
C SER A 91 -2.92 -5.18 -10.41
N GLU A 92 -2.62 -4.43 -11.46
CA GLU A 92 -1.31 -3.80 -11.66
C GLU A 92 -1.08 -2.69 -10.63
N LEU A 93 -2.11 -1.89 -10.32
CA LEU A 93 -2.04 -0.88 -9.28
C LEU A 93 -1.72 -1.46 -7.90
N GLN A 94 -2.16 -2.69 -7.59
CA GLN A 94 -1.85 -3.34 -6.31
C GLN A 94 -0.35 -3.59 -6.13
N VAL A 95 0.38 -3.85 -7.20
CA VAL A 95 1.83 -4.07 -7.15
C VAL A 95 2.58 -2.76 -6.99
N VAL A 96 2.14 -1.71 -7.69
CA VAL A 96 2.81 -0.40 -7.68
C VAL A 96 2.54 0.37 -6.39
N ASN A 97 1.30 0.33 -5.89
CA ASN A 97 0.89 1.09 -4.71
C ASN A 97 0.60 0.17 -3.52
N PRO A 98 1.48 0.08 -2.52
CA PRO A 98 1.29 -0.77 -1.34
C PRO A 98 0.05 -0.38 -0.49
N PHE A 99 -0.46 0.84 -0.66
CA PHE A 99 -1.69 1.31 0.00
C PHE A 99 -2.97 0.92 -0.73
N SER A 100 -2.88 0.32 -1.92
CA SER A 100 -4.05 -0.22 -2.63
C SER A 100 -4.81 -1.27 -1.82
N VAL A 101 -4.11 -2.00 -0.94
CA VAL A 101 -4.72 -2.93 0.03
C VAL A 101 -5.73 -2.21 0.93
N ILE A 102 -5.46 -0.95 1.32
CA ILE A 102 -6.37 -0.15 2.14
C ILE A 102 -7.68 0.17 1.41
N SER A 103 -7.59 0.51 0.13
CA SER A 103 -8.76 0.88 -0.68
C SER A 103 -9.71 -0.29 -0.92
N ASN A 104 -9.17 -1.51 -1.08
CA ASN A 104 -9.92 -2.71 -1.47
C ASN A 104 -10.12 -3.71 -0.32
N PHE A 105 -9.74 -3.34 0.92
CA PHE A 105 -9.73 -4.27 2.05
C PHE A 105 -11.06 -4.99 2.23
N GLN A 106 -12.16 -4.27 2.36
CA GLN A 106 -13.46 -4.85 2.73
C GLN A 106 -13.97 -5.89 1.73
N THR A 107 -13.68 -5.70 0.45
CA THR A 107 -14.13 -6.59 -0.61
C THR A 107 -13.15 -7.73 -0.88
N ALA A 108 -11.85 -7.49 -0.74
CA ALA A 108 -10.81 -8.38 -1.23
C ALA A 108 -10.13 -9.24 -0.14
N TYR A 109 -10.21 -8.83 1.15
CA TYR A 109 -9.46 -9.49 2.22
C TYR A 109 -10.31 -9.83 3.43
N THR A 110 -9.86 -10.82 4.22
CA THR A 110 -10.26 -11.07 5.61
C THR A 110 -9.12 -10.65 6.53
N ALA A 111 -9.43 -10.11 7.73
CA ALA A 111 -8.43 -9.66 8.67
C ALA A 111 -8.44 -10.49 9.95
N THR A 112 -7.28 -10.87 10.43
CA THR A 112 -7.06 -11.52 11.72
C THR A 112 -6.13 -10.68 12.57
N LEU A 113 -6.55 -10.35 13.80
CA LEU A 113 -5.68 -9.68 14.77
C LEU A 113 -4.65 -10.67 15.29
N MET A 114 -3.38 -10.32 15.14
CA MET A 114 -2.25 -11.07 15.69
C MET A 114 -1.78 -10.44 17.01
N LYS A 115 -0.92 -11.17 17.74
CA LYS A 115 -0.30 -10.63 18.96
C LYS A 115 0.57 -9.42 18.60
N GLY A 116 0.15 -8.24 19.04
CA GLY A 116 0.88 -6.99 18.92
C GLY A 116 1.73 -6.68 20.16
N ASN A 117 2.09 -5.42 20.34
CA ASN A 117 2.79 -4.91 21.50
C ASN A 117 2.10 -3.66 22.09
N ALA A 118 2.72 -3.00 23.07
CA ALA A 118 2.14 -1.82 23.72
C ALA A 118 1.82 -0.67 22.74
N SER A 119 2.64 -0.48 21.69
CA SER A 119 2.54 0.63 20.75
C SER A 119 1.89 0.28 19.41
N SER A 120 1.74 -1.01 19.09
CA SER A 120 1.31 -1.47 17.77
C SER A 120 0.30 -2.60 17.82
N ASN A 121 -0.66 -2.56 16.91
CA ASN A 121 -1.48 -3.69 16.52
C ASN A 121 -0.86 -4.37 15.29
N ILE A 122 -0.96 -5.69 15.18
CA ILE A 122 -0.53 -6.45 14.02
C ILE A 122 -1.75 -7.14 13.43
N VAL A 123 -2.03 -6.88 12.16
CA VAL A 123 -3.18 -7.47 11.45
C VAL A 123 -2.66 -8.28 10.27
N GLN A 124 -3.05 -9.55 10.21
CA GLN A 124 -2.83 -10.39 9.04
C GLN A 124 -4.04 -10.29 8.12
N LEU A 125 -3.79 -10.01 6.86
CA LEU A 125 -4.77 -9.98 5.80
C LEU A 125 -4.58 -11.19 4.89
N ARG A 126 -5.67 -11.90 4.59
CA ARG A 126 -5.68 -12.98 3.61
C ARG A 126 -6.67 -12.64 2.49
N PRO A 127 -6.31 -12.81 1.21
CA PRO A 127 -7.23 -12.57 0.13
C PRO A 127 -8.41 -13.55 0.21
N LYS A 128 -9.63 -13.05 0.03
CA LYS A 128 -10.85 -13.88 -0.05
C LYS A 128 -10.82 -14.78 -1.31
N ASN A 129 -10.23 -14.28 -2.39
CA ASN A 129 -10.00 -15.04 -3.60
C ASN A 129 -8.49 -15.14 -3.89
N ALA A 130 -7.89 -16.28 -3.56
CA ALA A 130 -6.47 -16.53 -3.77
C ALA A 130 -6.07 -16.59 -5.26
N ARG A 131 -7.03 -16.86 -6.17
CA ARG A 131 -6.72 -16.99 -7.61
C ARG A 131 -6.47 -15.63 -8.28
N THR A 132 -7.12 -14.58 -7.81
CA THR A 132 -7.03 -13.22 -8.39
C THR A 132 -6.06 -12.32 -7.65
N SER A 133 -5.51 -12.76 -6.50
CA SER A 133 -4.55 -11.97 -5.73
C SER A 133 -3.10 -12.32 -6.08
N GLN A 134 -2.26 -11.32 -6.21
CA GLN A 134 -0.80 -11.46 -6.32
C GLN A 134 -0.18 -11.95 -5.00
N PHE A 135 -0.84 -11.67 -3.87
CA PHE A 135 -0.35 -12.00 -2.53
C PHE A 135 -1.07 -13.22 -1.96
N SER A 136 -0.34 -14.08 -1.25
CA SER A 136 -0.91 -15.15 -0.42
C SER A 136 -1.32 -14.62 0.95
N GLN A 137 -0.62 -13.59 1.44
CA GLN A 137 -0.95 -12.89 2.69
C GLN A 137 -0.26 -11.52 2.74
N VAL A 138 -0.83 -10.60 3.52
CA VAL A 138 -0.20 -9.32 3.88
C VAL A 138 -0.28 -9.13 5.40
N VAL A 139 0.83 -8.82 6.05
CA VAL A 139 0.87 -8.50 7.48
C VAL A 139 1.14 -7.01 7.64
N VAL A 140 0.25 -6.32 8.33
CA VAL A 140 0.33 -4.87 8.55
C VAL A 140 0.53 -4.58 10.03
N THR A 141 1.60 -3.87 10.36
CA THR A 141 1.83 -3.30 11.68
C THR A 141 1.26 -1.89 11.70
N ILE A 142 0.33 -1.63 12.62
CA ILE A 142 -0.44 -0.38 12.71
C ILE A 142 -0.10 0.28 14.05
N ALA A 143 0.38 1.52 14.03
CA ALA A 143 0.68 2.29 15.22
C ALA A 143 -0.62 2.64 15.96
N LYS A 144 -0.76 2.28 17.25
CA LYS A 144 -1.98 2.53 18.04
C LYS A 144 -2.29 4.00 18.20
N LYS A 145 -1.27 4.86 18.28
CA LYS A 145 -1.41 6.32 18.46
C LYS A 145 -2.06 7.01 17.27
N THR A 146 -1.73 6.59 16.04
CA THR A 146 -2.14 7.27 14.81
C THR A 146 -3.12 6.45 13.97
N ASN A 147 -3.24 5.16 14.24
CA ASN A 147 -3.89 4.16 13.38
C ASN A 147 -3.32 4.09 11.95
N LEU A 148 -2.10 4.60 11.72
CA LEU A 148 -1.43 4.51 10.42
C LEU A 148 -0.47 3.32 10.39
N PRO A 149 -0.27 2.67 9.22
CA PRO A 149 0.69 1.60 9.06
C PRO A 149 2.12 2.08 9.32
N SER A 150 2.92 1.27 10.01
CA SER A 150 4.37 1.50 10.17
C SER A 150 5.22 0.48 9.45
N LYS A 151 4.65 -0.71 9.19
CA LYS A 151 5.30 -1.78 8.43
C LYS A 151 4.27 -2.62 7.68
N ILE A 152 4.62 -3.02 6.48
CA ILE A 152 3.84 -3.95 5.65
C ILE A 152 4.78 -5.08 5.20
N ILE A 153 4.36 -6.32 5.40
CA ILE A 153 5.06 -7.50 4.87
C ILE A 153 4.07 -8.22 3.97
N ALA A 154 4.30 -8.17 2.66
CA ALA A 154 3.53 -8.89 1.67
C ALA A 154 4.26 -10.20 1.31
N THR A 155 3.56 -11.33 1.37
CA THR A 155 4.05 -12.62 0.91
C THR A 155 3.39 -12.92 -0.43
N MET A 156 4.20 -13.10 -1.46
CA MET A 156 3.77 -13.44 -2.80
C MET A 156 3.28 -14.90 -2.87
N ARG A 157 2.71 -15.30 -3.99
CA ARG A 157 2.23 -16.68 -4.21
C ARG A 157 3.39 -17.69 -4.28
N ASP A 158 4.56 -17.29 -4.78
CA ASP A 158 5.81 -18.07 -4.81
C ASP A 158 6.53 -18.12 -3.46
N LYS A 159 5.90 -17.61 -2.39
CA LYS A 159 6.43 -17.49 -1.02
C LYS A 159 7.51 -16.42 -0.83
N SER A 160 7.93 -15.72 -1.87
CA SER A 160 8.82 -14.58 -1.73
C SER A 160 8.15 -13.45 -0.95
N LYS A 161 8.95 -12.57 -0.33
CA LYS A 161 8.45 -11.51 0.55
C LYS A 161 8.94 -10.15 0.11
N ILE A 162 8.07 -9.17 0.32
CA ILE A 162 8.36 -7.74 0.22
C ILE A 162 8.10 -7.14 1.60
N SER A 163 9.09 -6.46 2.17
CA SER A 163 8.97 -5.74 3.44
C SER A 163 9.06 -4.24 3.19
N ILE A 164 8.05 -3.48 3.63
CA ILE A 164 7.99 -2.03 3.49
C ILE A 164 7.89 -1.43 4.88
N THR A 165 8.84 -0.57 5.23
CA THR A 165 8.82 0.25 6.45
C THR A 165 8.36 1.65 6.07
N LEU A 166 7.45 2.23 6.86
CA LEU A 166 6.83 3.53 6.64
C LEU A 166 7.14 4.46 7.82
N SER A 167 7.58 5.69 7.52
CA SER A 167 7.97 6.67 8.54
C SER A 167 7.74 8.10 8.06
N GLY A 168 7.84 9.08 8.97
CA GLY A 168 7.77 10.49 8.61
C GLY A 168 6.44 10.89 7.97
N TYR A 169 5.33 10.37 8.46
CA TYR A 169 3.99 10.73 7.99
C TYR A 169 3.72 12.23 8.12
N ARG A 170 3.28 12.83 7.02
CA ARG A 170 2.66 14.16 6.96
C ARG A 170 1.23 13.99 6.45
N THR A 171 0.26 14.35 7.28
CA THR A 171 -1.17 14.20 7.00
C THR A 171 -1.86 15.56 6.91
N GLY A 172 -3.06 15.62 6.34
CA GLY A 172 -3.84 16.85 6.19
C GLY A 172 -3.42 17.73 5.02
N GLY A 173 -2.46 17.28 4.21
CA GLY A 173 -2.03 18.00 3.01
C GLY A 173 -3.12 18.05 1.95
N ASN A 174 -3.27 19.22 1.31
CA ASN A 174 -4.03 19.35 0.07
C ASN A 174 -3.01 19.52 -1.07
N PHE A 175 -2.70 18.42 -1.73
CA PHE A 175 -1.72 18.42 -2.82
C PHE A 175 -2.38 18.88 -4.11
N PRO A 176 -1.74 19.80 -4.88
CA PRO A 176 -2.28 20.23 -6.17
C PRO A 176 -2.34 19.05 -7.15
N ALA A 177 -3.29 19.09 -8.08
CA ALA A 177 -3.47 18.03 -9.07
C ALA A 177 -2.19 17.73 -9.87
N SER A 178 -1.34 18.73 -10.09
CA SER A 178 -0.04 18.61 -10.76
C SER A 178 0.96 17.70 -10.03
N THR A 179 0.76 17.42 -8.73
CA THR A 179 1.57 16.45 -7.99
C THR A 179 1.42 15.02 -8.52
N PHE A 180 0.28 14.71 -9.14
CA PHE A 180 -0.10 13.37 -9.58
C PHE A 180 -0.05 13.17 -11.10
N VAL A 181 0.56 14.12 -11.80
CA VAL A 181 0.69 14.12 -13.26
C VAL A 181 2.15 14.29 -13.64
N TYR A 182 2.58 13.58 -14.66
CA TYR A 182 3.90 13.74 -15.24
C TYR A 182 4.22 15.21 -15.54
N ASN A 183 5.42 15.63 -15.17
CA ASN A 183 5.92 16.95 -15.48
C ASN A 183 7.39 16.87 -15.91
N LYS A 184 7.69 17.37 -17.08
CA LYS A 184 9.04 17.36 -17.70
C LYS A 184 10.14 17.94 -16.81
N LYS A 185 9.83 18.84 -15.88
CA LYS A 185 10.81 19.42 -14.95
C LYS A 185 11.44 18.43 -13.96
N TYR A 186 10.80 17.25 -13.77
CA TYR A 186 11.29 16.23 -12.85
C TYR A 186 12.11 15.14 -13.53
N VAL A 187 12.31 15.22 -14.83
CA VAL A 187 13.09 14.26 -15.61
C VAL A 187 14.15 15.01 -16.43
N PRO A 188 15.26 14.35 -16.80
CA PRO A 188 16.31 14.96 -17.62
C PRO A 188 15.79 15.45 -18.99
N ALA A 189 16.48 16.44 -19.56
CA ALA A 189 16.23 16.83 -20.96
C ALA A 189 16.56 15.63 -21.88
N GLY A 190 15.75 15.43 -22.93
CA GLY A 190 15.91 14.32 -23.86
C GLY A 190 15.33 12.98 -23.37
N THR A 191 14.63 12.95 -22.21
CA THR A 191 13.89 11.75 -21.77
C THR A 191 12.85 11.37 -22.83
N GLN A 192 12.87 10.13 -23.27
CA GLN A 192 11.88 9.58 -24.20
C GLN A 192 10.53 9.39 -23.52
N VAL A 193 9.45 9.56 -24.27
CA VAL A 193 8.09 9.33 -23.78
C VAL A 193 7.43 8.30 -24.69
N VAL A 194 7.04 7.16 -24.10
CA VAL A 194 6.40 6.04 -24.79
C VAL A 194 4.97 5.90 -24.29
N ASP A 195 4.01 6.07 -25.18
CA ASP A 195 2.58 5.92 -24.88
C ASP A 195 2.16 4.48 -25.20
N LEU A 196 1.73 3.75 -24.15
CA LEU A 196 1.31 2.35 -24.20
C LEU A 196 -0.20 2.16 -24.05
N ARG A 197 -0.97 3.25 -24.12
CA ARG A 197 -2.44 3.20 -23.97
C ARG A 197 -3.14 2.70 -25.20
#